data_c97d754507abaabead96c2ac8d726b2b
#
_entry.id   c97d754507abaabead96c2ac8d726b2b
#
_cell.length_a   1.000
_cell.length_b   1.000
_cell.length_c   1.000
_cell.angle_alpha   90.00
_cell.angle_beta   90.00
_cell.angle_gamma   90.00
#
_symmetry.space_group_name_H-M   'P 1'
#
loop_
_entity.id
_entity.type
_entity.pdbx_description
1 polymer ?
#
loop_
_entity_poly.entity_id
_entity_poly.type
_entity_poly.pdbx_seq_one_letter_code
_entity_poly.pdbx_strand_id
1 'polypeptide(L)'
;MLFSNYQKTVIGGKEMGKYETLAKDIVKNVGGKENVTGLVHCITRLRFTLKDESIAKDDVLKKMDGVVTVMKSGGQYQVVIGNHVPEVFEDVMALLDLNENKASAETKKSGKLLDRAIDVVSGIFQPILGIMAACGMLKGLNTLFVTLGLYSADCGGYMIINAAGDALFTFLPLFLGYTAAKKFQLKPMLGLAIGAAMCYPGIQLSALSAGAEAVTTVLEGTLFQSPVYIDFFGIPVISVDYTGTVIPVILTVWFASKCEKLFNRFVPDLVKFFFVPMLTLLVTLPVAMIFLGPVATFGSTLISEFTLMIREFSPLLAGAVVGLSLIHI
;
A
#
# COMPACT_ATOMS: atom_id res chain seq x y z
N MET A 1 -40.16 -6.42 -10.31
CA MET A 1 -40.20 -5.52 -11.51
C MET A 1 -39.76 -4.14 -11.07
N LEU A 2 -38.45 -3.83 -11.26
CA LEU A 2 -37.88 -2.46 -11.19
C LEU A 2 -36.38 -2.61 -11.51
N PHE A 3 -36.05 -3.07 -12.71
CA PHE A 3 -34.74 -2.85 -13.32
C PHE A 3 -34.91 -1.65 -14.24
N SER A 4 -34.54 -0.48 -13.75
CA SER A 4 -34.47 0.75 -14.52
C SER A 4 -33.44 0.62 -15.60
N ASN A 5 -33.84 0.90 -16.84
CA ASN A 5 -33.02 0.95 -18.04
C ASN A 5 -31.82 1.88 -17.86
N TYR A 6 -30.63 1.31 -17.70
CA TYR A 6 -29.38 2.02 -17.81
C TYR A 6 -29.04 2.12 -19.31
N GLN A 7 -29.34 3.27 -19.94
CA GLN A 7 -28.81 3.58 -21.27
C GLN A 7 -27.32 3.90 -21.11
N LYS A 8 -26.47 3.01 -21.58
CA LYS A 8 -25.03 3.25 -21.69
C LYS A 8 -24.78 4.13 -22.91
N THR A 9 -24.22 5.29 -22.69
CA THR A 9 -23.78 6.20 -23.78
C THR A 9 -22.33 5.87 -24.12
N VAL A 10 -22.04 5.63 -25.38
CA VAL A 10 -20.69 5.35 -25.89
C VAL A 10 -20.15 6.59 -26.58
N ILE A 11 -19.06 7.16 -26.08
CA ILE A 11 -18.32 8.24 -26.73
C ILE A 11 -16.88 7.76 -26.96
N GLY A 12 -16.43 7.76 -28.22
CA GLY A 12 -15.06 7.39 -28.57
C GLY A 12 -14.71 5.91 -28.36
N GLY A 13 -15.69 4.99 -28.35
CA GLY A 13 -15.45 3.55 -28.24
C GLY A 13 -15.24 3.01 -26.82
N LYS A 14 -15.35 3.87 -25.78
CA LYS A 14 -15.35 3.46 -24.37
C LYS A 14 -16.75 3.61 -23.76
N GLU A 15 -17.21 2.62 -23.02
CA GLU A 15 -18.44 2.69 -22.23
C GLU A 15 -18.25 3.65 -21.06
N MET A 16 -19.18 4.60 -20.90
CA MET A 16 -19.19 5.54 -19.77
C MET A 16 -20.11 5.02 -18.66
N GLY A 17 -19.76 5.32 -17.42
CA GLY A 17 -20.36 4.74 -16.24
C GLY A 17 -21.47 5.59 -15.61
N LYS A 18 -21.81 5.25 -14.41
CA LYS A 18 -22.88 5.84 -13.59
C LYS A 18 -22.70 7.34 -13.30
N TYR A 19 -21.45 7.82 -13.30
CA TYR A 19 -21.10 9.20 -12.92
C TYR A 19 -20.70 10.09 -14.10
N GLU A 20 -21.10 9.72 -15.30
CA GLU A 20 -20.78 10.43 -16.55
C GLU A 20 -21.08 11.95 -16.47
N THR A 21 -22.25 12.30 -15.94
CA THR A 21 -22.65 13.72 -15.82
C THR A 21 -21.74 14.46 -14.85
N LEU A 22 -21.47 13.88 -13.68
CA LEU A 22 -20.55 14.45 -12.69
C LEU A 22 -19.14 14.60 -13.25
N ALA A 23 -18.65 13.59 -13.96
CA ALA A 23 -17.32 13.61 -14.60
C ALA A 23 -17.21 14.73 -15.65
N LYS A 24 -18.24 14.91 -16.51
CA LYS A 24 -18.29 16.02 -17.49
C LYS A 24 -18.28 17.38 -16.83
N ASP A 25 -19.06 17.54 -15.78
CA ASP A 25 -19.17 18.80 -15.05
C ASP A 25 -17.86 19.13 -14.30
N ILE A 26 -17.22 18.15 -13.70
CA ILE A 26 -15.90 18.31 -13.08
C ILE A 26 -14.87 18.75 -14.14
N VAL A 27 -14.73 18.02 -15.25
CA VAL A 27 -13.76 18.33 -16.29
C VAL A 27 -14.00 19.75 -16.85
N LYS A 28 -15.25 20.13 -17.09
CA LYS A 28 -15.61 21.47 -17.55
C LYS A 28 -15.18 22.56 -16.56
N ASN A 29 -15.37 22.33 -15.26
CA ASN A 29 -15.14 23.35 -14.25
C ASN A 29 -13.69 23.38 -13.72
N VAL A 30 -12.85 22.38 -14.01
CA VAL A 30 -11.39 22.47 -13.81
C VAL A 30 -10.66 23.14 -14.99
N GLY A 31 -11.38 23.65 -15.98
CA GLY A 31 -10.84 24.37 -17.13
C GLY A 31 -10.79 23.54 -18.43
N GLY A 32 -11.50 22.42 -18.47
CA GLY A 32 -11.60 21.57 -19.67
C GLY A 32 -10.38 20.66 -19.87
N LYS A 33 -10.47 19.79 -20.88
CA LYS A 33 -9.43 18.83 -21.24
C LYS A 33 -8.05 19.48 -21.49
N GLU A 34 -8.07 20.66 -22.10
CA GLU A 34 -6.84 21.40 -22.47
C GLU A 34 -6.05 21.90 -21.24
N ASN A 35 -6.72 22.10 -20.09
CA ASN A 35 -6.11 22.55 -18.86
C ASN A 35 -5.57 21.41 -17.99
N VAL A 36 -6.02 20.17 -18.24
CA VAL A 36 -5.62 18.99 -17.45
C VAL A 36 -4.40 18.34 -18.07
N THR A 37 -3.27 18.33 -17.35
CA THR A 37 -2.04 17.66 -17.78
C THR A 37 -1.84 16.30 -17.14
N GLY A 38 -2.48 16.07 -15.99
CA GLY A 38 -2.43 14.79 -15.28
C GLY A 38 -3.62 14.61 -14.35
N LEU A 39 -3.99 13.36 -14.12
CA LEU A 39 -5.04 12.99 -13.18
C LEU A 39 -4.65 11.71 -12.46
N VAL A 40 -4.70 11.75 -11.14
CA VAL A 40 -4.60 10.59 -10.26
C VAL A 40 -5.71 10.67 -9.21
N HIS A 41 -5.97 9.59 -8.50
CA HIS A 41 -6.94 9.62 -7.41
C HIS A 41 -6.39 8.98 -6.14
N CYS A 42 -6.96 9.32 -5.00
CA CYS A 42 -6.86 8.57 -3.77
C CYS A 42 -8.24 8.03 -3.38
N ILE A 43 -8.42 7.58 -2.14
CA ILE A 43 -9.66 6.94 -1.69
C ILE A 43 -10.88 7.86 -1.82
N THR A 44 -10.71 9.17 -1.62
CA THR A 44 -11.82 10.13 -1.55
C THR A 44 -11.68 11.32 -2.49
N ARG A 45 -10.59 11.43 -3.28
CA ARG A 45 -10.28 12.65 -4.05
C ARG A 45 -9.75 12.34 -5.43
N LEU A 46 -10.20 13.10 -6.41
CA LEU A 46 -9.52 13.28 -7.69
C LEU A 46 -8.42 14.33 -7.51
N ARG A 47 -7.23 14.06 -8.00
CA ARG A 47 -6.08 14.97 -7.95
C ARG A 47 -5.66 15.31 -9.36
N PHE A 48 -5.98 16.53 -9.77
CA PHE A 48 -5.63 17.07 -11.07
C PHE A 48 -4.30 17.80 -11.01
N THR A 49 -3.49 17.63 -12.03
CA THR A 49 -2.39 18.53 -12.36
C THR A 49 -2.90 19.45 -13.47
N LEU A 50 -3.09 20.71 -13.16
CA LEU A 50 -3.61 21.71 -14.09
C LEU A 50 -2.46 22.56 -14.64
N LYS A 51 -2.59 23.01 -15.89
CA LYS A 51 -1.68 24.00 -16.49
C LYS A 51 -1.80 25.35 -15.79
N ASP A 52 -3.05 25.75 -15.54
CA ASP A 52 -3.41 27.00 -14.86
C ASP A 52 -4.58 26.74 -13.91
N GLU A 53 -4.29 26.83 -12.59
CA GLU A 53 -5.28 26.63 -11.53
C GLU A 53 -6.28 27.80 -11.43
N SER A 54 -5.97 28.98 -12.02
CA SER A 54 -6.85 30.15 -11.97
C SER A 54 -8.10 30.01 -12.83
N ILE A 55 -8.05 29.12 -13.83
CA ILE A 55 -9.18 28.84 -14.72
C ILE A 55 -10.24 27.97 -14.02
N ALA A 56 -9.86 27.23 -12.98
CA ALA A 56 -10.76 26.34 -12.26
C ALA A 56 -11.76 27.13 -11.42
N LYS A 57 -13.04 26.72 -11.48
CA LYS A 57 -14.15 27.40 -10.84
C LYS A 57 -14.45 26.76 -9.47
N ASP A 58 -13.66 27.11 -8.46
CA ASP A 58 -13.74 26.55 -7.10
C ASP A 58 -15.16 26.63 -6.51
N ASP A 59 -15.83 27.78 -6.66
CA ASP A 59 -17.17 28.00 -6.07
C ASP A 59 -18.26 27.17 -6.75
N VAL A 60 -18.10 26.86 -8.02
CA VAL A 60 -19.03 26.00 -8.77
C VAL A 60 -18.82 24.55 -8.34
N LEU A 61 -17.56 24.10 -8.31
CA LEU A 61 -17.21 22.74 -7.92
C LEU A 61 -17.63 22.43 -6.47
N LYS A 62 -17.42 23.35 -5.53
CA LYS A 62 -17.83 23.16 -4.12
C LYS A 62 -19.35 23.06 -3.91
N LYS A 63 -20.14 23.59 -4.84
CA LYS A 63 -21.63 23.55 -4.78
C LYS A 63 -22.22 22.42 -5.60
N MET A 64 -21.37 21.66 -6.30
CA MET A 64 -21.81 20.61 -7.20
C MET A 64 -22.25 19.37 -6.39
N ASP A 65 -23.39 18.80 -6.74
CA ASP A 65 -23.85 17.54 -6.15
C ASP A 65 -22.84 16.42 -6.49
N GLY A 66 -22.45 15.64 -5.46
CA GLY A 66 -21.40 14.63 -5.60
C GLY A 66 -19.96 15.13 -5.36
N VAL A 67 -19.76 16.44 -5.12
CA VAL A 67 -18.49 17.03 -4.67
C VAL A 67 -18.61 17.49 -3.23
N VAL A 68 -17.74 17.01 -2.36
CA VAL A 68 -17.72 17.41 -0.94
C VAL A 68 -17.03 18.76 -0.75
N THR A 69 -15.87 18.95 -1.37
CA THR A 69 -15.10 20.19 -1.35
C THR A 69 -13.98 20.19 -2.39
N VAL A 70 -13.31 21.32 -2.53
CA VAL A 70 -12.12 21.50 -3.36
C VAL A 70 -10.98 22.01 -2.51
N MET A 71 -9.79 21.48 -2.73
CA MET A 71 -8.57 21.84 -2.01
C MET A 71 -7.40 22.04 -3.00
N LYS A 72 -6.48 22.95 -2.66
CA LYS A 72 -5.22 23.15 -3.37
C LYS A 72 -4.08 22.78 -2.43
N SER A 73 -3.35 21.73 -2.71
CA SER A 73 -2.28 21.25 -1.83
C SER A 73 -1.24 20.47 -2.63
N GLY A 74 0.04 20.68 -2.30
CA GLY A 74 1.17 19.98 -2.93
C GLY A 74 1.32 20.24 -4.43
N GLY A 75 0.86 21.40 -4.95
CA GLY A 75 0.87 21.70 -6.39
C GLY A 75 -0.16 20.89 -7.19
N GLN A 76 -1.18 20.38 -6.52
CA GLN A 76 -2.29 19.64 -7.11
C GLN A 76 -3.63 20.27 -6.78
N TYR A 77 -4.51 20.34 -7.77
CA TYR A 77 -5.89 20.72 -7.61
C TYR A 77 -6.72 19.48 -7.24
N GLN A 78 -7.30 19.47 -6.05
CA GLN A 78 -7.95 18.28 -5.49
C GLN A 78 -9.46 18.49 -5.39
N VAL A 79 -10.25 17.62 -6.02
CA VAL A 79 -11.70 17.57 -5.91
C VAL A 79 -12.08 16.39 -5.02
N VAL A 80 -12.63 16.67 -3.84
CA VAL A 80 -13.05 15.68 -2.87
C VAL A 80 -14.43 15.18 -3.22
N ILE A 81 -14.57 13.88 -3.48
CA ILE A 81 -15.82 13.25 -3.92
C ILE A 81 -16.34 12.26 -2.87
N GLY A 82 -15.46 11.66 -2.08
CA GLY A 82 -15.79 10.58 -1.16
C GLY A 82 -15.56 9.19 -1.77
N ASN A 83 -16.31 8.19 -1.27
CA ASN A 83 -16.04 6.78 -1.58
C ASN A 83 -16.27 6.38 -3.05
N HIS A 84 -16.94 7.22 -3.84
CA HIS A 84 -17.23 6.97 -5.26
C HIS A 84 -16.10 7.42 -6.21
N VAL A 85 -14.99 7.89 -5.68
CA VAL A 85 -13.84 8.37 -6.48
C VAL A 85 -13.37 7.37 -7.53
N PRO A 86 -13.23 6.05 -7.28
CA PRO A 86 -12.76 5.13 -8.31
C PRO A 86 -13.65 5.13 -9.55
N GLU A 87 -14.97 5.11 -9.37
CA GLU A 87 -15.95 5.10 -10.46
C GLU A 87 -15.93 6.43 -11.24
N VAL A 88 -15.91 7.56 -10.51
CA VAL A 88 -15.83 8.89 -11.11
C VAL A 88 -14.49 9.10 -11.84
N PHE A 89 -13.40 8.54 -11.32
CA PHE A 89 -12.09 8.61 -11.95
C PHE A 89 -12.07 7.90 -13.31
N GLU A 90 -12.66 6.71 -13.41
CA GLU A 90 -12.79 5.98 -14.68
C GLU A 90 -13.55 6.81 -15.72
N ASP A 91 -14.66 7.42 -15.34
CA ASP A 91 -15.47 8.27 -16.22
C ASP A 91 -14.71 9.55 -16.63
N VAL A 92 -13.97 10.19 -15.72
CA VAL A 92 -13.13 11.35 -16.01
C VAL A 92 -11.96 10.97 -16.94
N MET A 93 -11.30 9.84 -16.71
CA MET A 93 -10.23 9.34 -17.57
C MET A 93 -10.71 9.05 -18.99
N ALA A 94 -11.90 8.48 -19.14
CA ALA A 94 -12.53 8.24 -20.42
C ALA A 94 -12.77 9.54 -21.20
N LEU A 95 -13.18 10.62 -20.51
CA LEU A 95 -13.40 11.95 -21.11
C LEU A 95 -12.10 12.65 -21.53
N LEU A 96 -11.03 12.47 -20.75
CA LEU A 96 -9.76 13.15 -20.98
C LEU A 96 -8.89 12.46 -22.03
N ASP A 97 -9.23 11.24 -22.50
CA ASP A 97 -8.41 10.37 -23.38
C ASP A 97 -6.96 10.20 -22.85
N LEU A 98 -6.78 10.25 -21.53
CA LEU A 98 -5.49 10.03 -20.89
C LEU A 98 -5.24 8.52 -20.76
N ASN A 99 -4.11 8.04 -21.28
CA ASN A 99 -3.67 6.68 -21.00
C ASN A 99 -3.14 6.61 -19.58
N GLU A 100 -3.40 5.52 -18.86
CA GLU A 100 -2.95 5.30 -17.46
C GLU A 100 -1.45 5.57 -17.27
N ASN A 101 -0.63 5.33 -18.28
CA ASN A 101 0.81 5.60 -18.27
C ASN A 101 1.18 7.10 -18.32
N LYS A 102 0.29 7.98 -18.79
CA LYS A 102 0.51 9.44 -18.78
C LYS A 102 -0.02 10.09 -17.49
N ALA A 103 -1.03 9.51 -16.87
CA ALA A 103 -1.56 10.01 -15.60
C ALA A 103 -0.52 9.96 -14.46
N SER A 104 0.43 9.03 -14.51
CA SER A 104 1.48 8.85 -13.50
C SER A 104 2.78 9.65 -13.75
N ALA A 105 2.95 10.31 -14.90
CA ALA A 105 4.28 10.72 -15.37
C ALA A 105 4.71 12.15 -15.00
N GLU A 106 3.83 13.04 -14.54
CA GLU A 106 4.19 14.44 -14.29
C GLU A 106 3.85 14.97 -12.90
N THR A 107 4.14 14.22 -11.86
CA THR A 107 4.37 14.83 -10.55
C THR A 107 5.81 15.34 -10.53
N LYS A 108 6.02 16.59 -10.95
CA LYS A 108 7.32 17.25 -10.91
C LYS A 108 7.91 17.17 -9.51
N LYS A 109 9.10 16.59 -9.43
CA LYS A 109 10.04 16.44 -8.32
C LYS A 109 10.34 17.78 -7.62
N SER A 110 9.44 18.26 -6.80
CA SER A 110 9.67 19.42 -5.95
C SER A 110 9.12 19.18 -4.54
N GLY A 111 9.44 18.07 -3.94
CA GLY A 111 9.12 17.77 -2.55
C GLY A 111 10.39 17.41 -1.78
N LYS A 112 10.44 17.78 -0.48
CA LYS A 112 11.45 17.34 0.47
C LYS A 112 11.48 15.81 0.46
N LEU A 113 12.58 15.19 0.89
CA LEU A 113 12.76 13.73 0.94
C LEU A 113 11.58 13.02 1.63
N LEU A 114 11.04 13.68 2.66
CA LEU A 114 9.87 13.21 3.41
C LEU A 114 8.61 13.10 2.55
N ASP A 115 8.32 14.11 1.72
CA ASP A 115 7.14 14.11 0.84
C ASP A 115 7.17 12.94 -0.15
N ARG A 116 8.37 12.61 -0.65
CA ARG A 116 8.57 11.45 -1.54
C ARG A 116 8.35 10.13 -0.81
N ALA A 117 8.82 10.03 0.44
CA ALA A 117 8.62 8.84 1.25
C ALA A 117 7.11 8.62 1.53
N ILE A 118 6.40 9.69 1.90
CA ILE A 118 4.94 9.67 2.12
C ILE A 118 4.20 9.27 0.83
N ASP A 119 4.58 9.82 -0.33
CA ASP A 119 3.97 9.47 -1.62
C ASP A 119 4.20 8.00 -1.98
N VAL A 120 5.39 7.47 -1.72
CA VAL A 120 5.70 6.05 -1.94
C VAL A 120 4.83 5.17 -1.05
N VAL A 121 4.81 5.43 0.25
CA VAL A 121 4.02 4.64 1.22
C VAL A 121 2.53 4.73 0.90
N SER A 122 2.00 5.94 0.71
CA SER A 122 0.59 6.14 0.36
C SER A 122 0.20 5.40 -0.91
N GLY A 123 1.02 5.48 -1.97
CA GLY A 123 0.75 4.80 -3.23
C GLY A 123 0.81 3.26 -3.13
N ILE A 124 1.58 2.71 -2.19
CA ILE A 124 1.64 1.27 -1.91
C ILE A 124 0.40 0.81 -1.15
N PHE A 125 -0.05 1.57 -0.15
CA PHE A 125 -1.18 1.21 0.71
C PHE A 125 -2.54 1.49 0.07
N GLN A 126 -2.66 2.53 -0.75
CA GLN A 126 -3.93 2.97 -1.33
C GLN A 126 -4.77 1.84 -1.95
N PRO A 127 -4.21 0.91 -2.77
CA PRO A 127 -5.01 -0.15 -3.40
C PRO A 127 -5.59 -1.17 -2.42
N ILE A 128 -5.00 -1.32 -1.23
CA ILE A 128 -5.39 -2.34 -0.25
C ILE A 128 -6.22 -1.78 0.92
N LEU A 129 -6.32 -0.45 1.06
CA LEU A 129 -6.99 0.18 2.21
C LEU A 129 -8.47 -0.21 2.34
N GLY A 130 -9.19 -0.32 1.22
CA GLY A 130 -10.60 -0.72 1.25
C GLY A 130 -10.80 -2.13 1.79
N ILE A 131 -9.98 -3.08 1.33
CA ILE A 131 -10.05 -4.46 1.81
C ILE A 131 -9.52 -4.60 3.25
N MET A 132 -8.50 -3.80 3.63
CA MET A 132 -8.04 -3.73 5.03
C MET A 132 -9.17 -3.28 5.97
N ALA A 133 -9.92 -2.24 5.59
CA ALA A 133 -11.06 -1.77 6.35
C ALA A 133 -12.15 -2.84 6.48
N ALA A 134 -12.48 -3.54 5.39
CA ALA A 134 -13.45 -4.63 5.39
C ALA A 134 -13.01 -5.80 6.29
N CYS A 135 -11.75 -6.23 6.20
CA CYS A 135 -11.18 -7.28 7.05
C CYS A 135 -11.17 -6.87 8.54
N GLY A 136 -10.77 -5.62 8.83
CA GLY A 136 -10.80 -5.08 10.19
C GLY A 136 -12.21 -5.01 10.78
N MET A 137 -13.21 -4.61 9.98
CA MET A 137 -14.61 -4.60 10.38
C MET A 137 -15.12 -6.01 10.66
N LEU A 138 -14.80 -6.97 9.78
CA LEU A 138 -15.18 -8.37 9.95
C LEU A 138 -14.61 -8.96 11.24
N LYS A 139 -13.33 -8.70 11.53
CA LYS A 139 -12.65 -9.13 12.76
C LYS A 139 -13.28 -8.48 14.00
N GLY A 140 -13.57 -7.18 13.93
CA GLY A 140 -14.23 -6.44 15.01
C GLY A 140 -15.64 -6.96 15.32
N LEU A 141 -16.45 -7.21 14.28
CA LEU A 141 -17.79 -7.79 14.44
C LEU A 141 -17.73 -9.22 15.02
N ASN A 142 -16.78 -10.04 14.56
CA ASN A 142 -16.59 -11.39 15.06
C ASN A 142 -16.25 -11.39 16.58
N THR A 143 -15.39 -10.48 17.02
CA THR A 143 -15.06 -10.29 18.45
C THR A 143 -16.26 -9.76 19.25
N LEU A 144 -17.03 -8.83 18.69
CA LEU A 144 -18.24 -8.30 19.31
C LEU A 144 -19.27 -9.42 19.55
N PHE A 145 -19.48 -10.31 18.59
CA PHE A 145 -20.44 -11.40 18.71
C PHE A 145 -20.05 -12.40 19.81
N VAL A 146 -18.75 -12.68 19.97
CA VAL A 146 -18.26 -13.46 21.12
C VAL A 146 -18.53 -12.74 22.44
N THR A 147 -18.27 -11.43 22.50
CA THR A 147 -18.48 -10.62 23.71
C THR A 147 -19.97 -10.55 24.09
N LEU A 148 -20.87 -10.55 23.11
CA LEU A 148 -22.32 -10.61 23.30
C LEU A 148 -22.85 -12.02 23.64
N GLY A 149 -21.96 -13.03 23.68
CA GLY A 149 -22.33 -14.41 24.00
C GLY A 149 -23.09 -15.15 22.91
N LEU A 150 -23.08 -14.66 21.65
CA LEU A 150 -23.78 -15.31 20.53
C LEU A 150 -23.12 -16.65 20.16
N TYR A 151 -21.82 -16.75 20.31
CA TYR A 151 -21.04 -18.00 20.14
C TYR A 151 -19.70 -17.88 20.88
N SER A 152 -19.07 -19.06 21.12
CA SER A 152 -17.74 -19.14 21.76
C SER A 152 -16.62 -18.87 20.76
N ALA A 153 -15.49 -18.32 21.25
CA ALA A 153 -14.25 -18.18 20.47
C ALA A 153 -13.66 -19.54 20.00
N ASP A 154 -14.03 -20.65 20.65
CA ASP A 154 -13.57 -21.98 20.29
C ASP A 154 -14.42 -22.64 19.21
N CYS A 155 -15.53 -22.03 18.81
CA CYS A 155 -16.39 -22.61 17.79
C CYS A 155 -15.78 -22.46 16.38
N GLY A 156 -15.99 -23.47 15.51
CA GLY A 156 -15.47 -23.46 14.13
C GLY A 156 -15.94 -22.26 13.31
N GLY A 157 -17.17 -21.76 13.57
CA GLY A 157 -17.68 -20.53 12.93
C GLY A 157 -16.83 -19.32 13.24
N TYR A 158 -16.49 -19.11 14.51
CA TYR A 158 -15.58 -18.03 14.91
C TYR A 158 -14.23 -18.15 14.22
N MET A 159 -13.63 -19.35 14.22
CA MET A 159 -12.30 -19.58 13.64
C MET A 159 -12.26 -19.26 12.14
N ILE A 160 -13.30 -19.64 11.38
CA ILE A 160 -13.39 -19.38 9.94
C ILE A 160 -13.56 -17.87 9.67
N ILE A 161 -14.45 -17.20 10.40
CA ILE A 161 -14.68 -15.76 10.24
C ILE A 161 -13.43 -14.97 10.67
N ASN A 162 -12.78 -15.39 11.77
CA ASN A 162 -11.53 -14.78 12.22
C ASN A 162 -10.44 -14.93 11.16
N ALA A 163 -10.28 -16.11 10.57
CA ALA A 163 -9.32 -16.32 9.50
C ALA A 163 -9.59 -15.41 8.28
N ALA A 164 -10.84 -15.23 7.89
CA ALA A 164 -11.22 -14.32 6.80
C ALA A 164 -10.88 -12.85 7.12
N GLY A 165 -11.08 -12.42 8.38
CA GLY A 165 -10.74 -11.06 8.82
C GLY A 165 -9.25 -10.84 9.09
N ASP A 166 -8.51 -11.89 9.45
CA ASP A 166 -7.10 -11.81 9.87
C ASP A 166 -6.10 -12.11 8.75
N ALA A 167 -6.49 -12.90 7.77
CA ALA A 167 -5.57 -13.38 6.73
C ALA A 167 -4.85 -12.25 5.99
N LEU A 168 -5.54 -11.14 5.69
CA LEU A 168 -4.92 -10.00 5.03
C LEU A 168 -3.83 -9.37 5.91
N PHE A 169 -4.05 -9.25 7.21
CA PHE A 169 -3.07 -8.67 8.14
C PHE A 169 -1.90 -9.61 8.36
N THR A 170 -2.15 -10.90 8.54
CA THR A 170 -1.11 -11.93 8.67
C THR A 170 -0.23 -11.99 7.43
N PHE A 171 -0.84 -12.02 6.24
CA PHE A 171 -0.13 -12.08 4.97
C PHE A 171 0.08 -10.71 4.32
N LEU A 172 0.10 -9.64 5.11
CA LEU A 172 0.27 -8.27 4.62
C LEU A 172 1.49 -8.10 3.68
N PRO A 173 2.65 -8.76 3.92
CA PRO A 173 3.78 -8.68 3.00
C PRO A 173 3.49 -9.16 1.58
N LEU A 174 2.54 -10.08 1.36
CA LEU A 174 2.15 -10.51 0.01
C LEU A 174 1.47 -9.36 -0.75
N PHE A 175 0.50 -8.73 -0.10
CA PHE A 175 -0.27 -7.63 -0.70
C PHE A 175 0.60 -6.40 -0.94
N LEU A 176 1.43 -6.04 0.06
CA LEU A 176 2.38 -4.95 -0.07
C LEU A 176 3.47 -5.27 -1.09
N GLY A 177 3.93 -6.50 -1.19
CA GLY A 177 4.87 -6.95 -2.20
C GLY A 177 4.36 -6.70 -3.61
N TYR A 178 3.08 -7.02 -3.87
CA TYR A 178 2.42 -6.77 -5.15
C TYR A 178 2.26 -5.29 -5.46
N THR A 179 1.77 -4.49 -4.50
CA THR A 179 1.52 -3.05 -4.72
C THR A 179 2.82 -2.25 -4.77
N ALA A 180 3.82 -2.59 -3.94
CA ALA A 180 5.16 -2.00 -3.99
C ALA A 180 5.87 -2.30 -5.32
N ALA A 181 5.70 -3.52 -5.85
CA ALA A 181 6.25 -3.86 -7.16
C ALA A 181 5.70 -2.94 -8.26
N LYS A 182 4.39 -2.66 -8.27
CA LYS A 182 3.79 -1.67 -9.18
C LYS A 182 4.41 -0.28 -9.00
N LYS A 183 4.56 0.19 -7.76
CA LYS A 183 5.15 1.50 -7.46
C LYS A 183 6.61 1.61 -7.88
N PHE A 184 7.41 0.54 -7.70
CA PHE A 184 8.83 0.52 -8.05
C PHE A 184 9.13 -0.01 -9.47
N GLN A 185 8.09 -0.26 -10.27
CA GLN A 185 8.22 -0.76 -11.66
C GLN A 185 8.92 -2.14 -11.73
N LEU A 186 8.69 -2.99 -10.75
CA LEU A 186 9.01 -4.40 -10.74
C LEU A 186 7.80 -5.18 -11.30
N LYS A 187 8.01 -6.38 -11.83
CA LYS A 187 6.89 -7.26 -12.21
C LYS A 187 6.02 -7.57 -10.99
N PRO A 188 4.70 -7.26 -10.97
CA PRO A 188 3.88 -7.39 -9.77
C PRO A 188 3.86 -8.79 -9.16
N MET A 189 3.84 -9.83 -10.01
CA MET A 189 3.89 -11.23 -9.55
C MET A 189 5.23 -11.59 -8.89
N LEU A 190 6.33 -10.94 -9.28
CA LEU A 190 7.62 -11.14 -8.63
C LEU A 190 7.63 -10.51 -7.23
N GLY A 191 7.02 -9.32 -7.08
CA GLY A 191 6.83 -8.70 -5.76
C GLY A 191 5.93 -9.53 -4.84
N LEU A 192 4.85 -10.12 -5.38
CA LEU A 192 4.01 -11.06 -4.64
C LEU A 192 4.82 -12.27 -4.17
N ALA A 193 5.64 -12.87 -5.05
CA ALA A 193 6.48 -14.02 -4.71
C ALA A 193 7.52 -13.69 -3.62
N ILE A 194 8.09 -12.48 -3.63
CA ILE A 194 8.98 -11.99 -2.57
C ILE A 194 8.22 -11.90 -1.24
N GLY A 195 7.03 -11.27 -1.22
CA GLY A 195 6.20 -11.20 -0.02
C GLY A 195 5.80 -12.57 0.52
N ALA A 196 5.45 -13.52 -0.37
CA ALA A 196 5.13 -14.89 0.00
C ALA A 196 6.34 -15.62 0.60
N ALA A 197 7.53 -15.46 0.00
CA ALA A 197 8.75 -16.05 0.53
C ALA A 197 9.11 -15.49 1.92
N MET A 198 8.89 -14.20 2.15
CA MET A 198 9.10 -13.58 3.48
C MET A 198 8.10 -14.11 4.53
N CYS A 199 6.88 -14.48 4.13
CA CYS A 199 5.88 -15.09 5.01
C CYS A 199 5.96 -16.62 5.08
N TYR A 200 6.99 -17.24 4.49
CA TYR A 200 7.09 -18.70 4.46
C TYR A 200 7.21 -19.26 5.89
N PRO A 201 6.31 -20.16 6.32
CA PRO A 201 6.23 -20.58 7.73
C PRO A 201 7.54 -21.12 8.29
N GLY A 202 8.28 -21.92 7.51
CA GLY A 202 9.49 -22.58 7.97
C GLY A 202 10.70 -21.66 8.27
N ILE A 203 10.62 -20.37 7.97
CA ILE A 203 11.67 -19.38 8.27
C ILE A 203 11.23 -18.31 9.26
N GLN A 204 9.98 -18.38 9.76
CA GLN A 204 9.51 -17.46 10.79
C GLN A 204 10.14 -17.79 12.15
N LEU A 205 10.48 -16.74 12.92
CA LEU A 205 11.03 -16.91 14.27
C LEU A 205 10.13 -17.79 15.12
N SER A 206 8.83 -17.57 15.10
CA SER A 206 7.83 -18.34 15.84
C SER A 206 7.86 -19.84 15.54
N ALA A 207 8.08 -20.21 14.29
CA ALA A 207 8.20 -21.61 13.88
C ALA A 207 9.57 -22.21 14.26
N LEU A 208 10.65 -21.46 14.06
CA LEU A 208 12.01 -21.91 14.37
C LEU A 208 12.21 -22.09 15.87
N SER A 209 11.71 -21.18 16.69
CA SER A 209 11.81 -21.25 18.15
C SER A 209 10.98 -22.38 18.78
N ALA A 210 9.92 -22.83 18.11
CA ALA A 210 9.11 -23.94 18.60
C ALA A 210 9.79 -25.30 18.47
N GLY A 211 10.80 -25.41 17.58
CA GLY A 211 11.45 -26.69 17.25
C GLY A 211 12.90 -26.84 17.71
N ALA A 212 13.57 -25.76 18.12
CA ALA A 212 15.00 -25.78 18.45
C ALA A 212 15.39 -24.63 19.39
N GLU A 213 16.53 -24.79 20.07
CA GLU A 213 17.20 -23.69 20.77
C GLU A 213 17.98 -22.84 19.76
N ALA A 214 18.13 -21.55 20.06
CA ALA A 214 18.90 -20.64 19.24
C ALA A 214 20.38 -21.10 19.14
N VAL A 215 20.91 -21.16 17.94
CA VAL A 215 22.33 -21.51 17.71
C VAL A 215 23.26 -20.48 18.35
N THR A 216 22.87 -19.22 18.27
CA THR A 216 23.56 -18.08 18.91
C THR A 216 22.62 -16.91 19.05
N THR A 217 23.00 -15.93 19.86
CA THR A 217 22.28 -14.65 19.99
C THR A 217 23.24 -13.53 19.59
N VAL A 218 22.80 -12.66 18.71
CA VAL A 218 23.58 -11.49 18.28
C VAL A 218 23.14 -10.26 19.03
N LEU A 219 24.05 -9.29 19.22
CA LEU A 219 23.80 -8.01 19.89
C LEU A 219 23.26 -8.19 21.33
N GLU A 220 23.79 -9.17 22.05
CA GLU A 220 23.40 -9.44 23.45
C GLU A 220 23.54 -8.20 24.34
N GLY A 221 22.57 -8.02 25.24
CA GLY A 221 22.53 -6.87 26.16
C GLY A 221 22.15 -5.53 25.52
N THR A 222 21.74 -5.52 24.28
CA THR A 222 21.21 -4.33 23.59
C THR A 222 19.71 -4.46 23.29
N LEU A 223 19.06 -3.33 22.94
CA LEU A 223 17.68 -3.32 22.44
C LEU A 223 17.48 -4.14 21.14
N PHE A 224 18.57 -4.49 20.48
CA PHE A 224 18.58 -5.21 19.21
C PHE A 224 18.98 -6.67 19.37
N GLN A 225 19.02 -7.16 20.60
CA GLN A 225 19.30 -8.56 20.87
C GLN A 225 18.37 -9.46 20.06
N SER A 226 18.95 -10.35 19.27
CA SER A 226 18.20 -11.16 18.31
C SER A 226 18.74 -12.59 18.27
N PRO A 227 17.84 -13.61 18.34
CA PRO A 227 18.24 -15.00 18.23
C PRO A 227 18.54 -15.38 16.77
N VAL A 228 19.45 -16.30 16.60
CA VAL A 228 19.83 -16.89 15.31
C VAL A 228 19.55 -18.39 15.39
N TYR A 229 18.68 -18.88 14.50
CA TYR A 229 18.33 -20.29 14.40
C TYR A 229 18.87 -20.94 13.12
N ILE A 230 19.12 -20.14 12.08
CA ILE A 230 19.56 -20.61 10.77
C ILE A 230 20.73 -19.76 10.29
N ASP A 231 21.55 -20.34 9.43
CA ASP A 231 22.61 -19.65 8.70
C ASP A 231 22.44 -19.79 7.18
N PHE A 232 22.97 -18.85 6.44
CA PHE A 232 23.05 -18.89 5.01
C PHE A 232 24.51 -19.05 4.59
N PHE A 233 24.92 -20.30 4.34
CA PHE A 233 26.31 -20.67 4.02
C PHE A 233 27.35 -20.15 5.03
N GLY A 234 27.05 -20.28 6.33
CA GLY A 234 27.91 -19.82 7.41
C GLY A 234 27.71 -18.37 7.84
N ILE A 235 26.84 -17.61 7.17
CA ILE A 235 26.46 -16.26 7.59
C ILE A 235 25.20 -16.34 8.49
N PRO A 236 25.26 -15.90 9.76
CA PRO A 236 24.12 -15.97 10.67
C PRO A 236 22.96 -15.12 10.13
N VAL A 237 21.75 -15.70 10.12
CA VAL A 237 20.52 -15.02 9.73
C VAL A 237 19.73 -14.68 10.97
N ILE A 238 19.53 -13.40 11.25
CA ILE A 238 18.67 -12.96 12.36
C ILE A 238 17.24 -13.39 12.07
N SER A 239 16.72 -14.26 12.95
CA SER A 239 15.39 -14.81 12.80
C SER A 239 14.34 -13.80 13.27
N VAL A 240 13.40 -13.46 12.41
CA VAL A 240 12.33 -12.48 12.63
C VAL A 240 11.02 -13.03 12.08
N ASP A 241 9.91 -12.70 12.72
CA ASP A 241 8.59 -12.91 12.13
C ASP A 241 8.27 -11.79 11.14
N TYR A 242 8.25 -12.13 9.86
CA TYR A 242 7.93 -11.17 8.80
C TYR A 242 6.43 -11.06 8.52
N THR A 243 5.61 -12.00 9.03
CA THR A 243 4.15 -11.92 8.94
C THR A 243 3.63 -10.62 9.57
N GLY A 244 2.69 -9.96 8.91
CA GLY A 244 2.13 -8.68 9.37
C GLY A 244 3.08 -7.47 9.30
N THR A 245 4.32 -7.63 8.83
CA THR A 245 5.28 -6.53 8.74
C THR A 245 5.12 -5.72 7.46
N VAL A 246 5.56 -4.47 7.49
CA VAL A 246 5.41 -3.49 6.39
C VAL A 246 6.75 -3.10 5.79
N ILE A 247 7.63 -2.55 6.64
CA ILE A 247 8.89 -1.92 6.19
C ILE A 247 9.82 -2.92 5.52
N PRO A 248 10.04 -4.13 6.06
CA PRO A 248 10.93 -5.11 5.46
C PRO A 248 10.59 -5.45 4.01
N VAL A 249 9.31 -5.71 3.72
CA VAL A 249 8.88 -6.10 2.35
C VAL A 249 9.01 -4.95 1.36
N ILE A 250 8.67 -3.72 1.77
CA ILE A 250 8.79 -2.53 0.89
C ILE A 250 10.25 -2.30 0.49
N LEU A 251 11.18 -2.37 1.46
CA LEU A 251 12.62 -2.25 1.19
C LEU A 251 13.14 -3.39 0.32
N THR A 252 12.68 -4.62 0.58
CA THR A 252 13.06 -5.79 -0.21
C THR A 252 12.60 -5.67 -1.66
N VAL A 253 11.36 -5.24 -1.91
CA VAL A 253 10.83 -5.06 -3.26
C VAL A 253 11.50 -3.89 -3.98
N TRP A 254 11.82 -2.81 -3.26
CA TRP A 254 12.63 -1.72 -3.81
C TRP A 254 14.01 -2.22 -4.27
N PHE A 255 14.70 -2.99 -3.44
CA PHE A 255 15.99 -3.61 -3.79
C PHE A 255 15.84 -4.57 -4.98
N ALA A 256 14.83 -5.44 -4.98
CA ALA A 256 14.51 -6.36 -6.07
C ALA A 256 14.32 -5.63 -7.41
N SER A 257 13.71 -4.44 -7.39
CA SER A 257 13.53 -3.64 -8.60
C SER A 257 14.86 -3.17 -9.21
N LYS A 258 15.89 -2.98 -8.40
CA LYS A 258 17.25 -2.67 -8.86
C LYS A 258 17.94 -3.91 -9.41
N CYS A 259 17.80 -5.05 -8.72
CA CYS A 259 18.34 -6.33 -9.17
C CYS A 259 17.73 -6.77 -10.51
N GLU A 260 16.40 -6.68 -10.66
CA GLU A 260 15.72 -7.01 -11.93
C GLU A 260 16.25 -6.15 -13.09
N LYS A 261 16.39 -4.84 -12.88
CA LYS A 261 16.94 -3.92 -13.91
C LYS A 261 18.38 -4.28 -14.26
N LEU A 262 19.19 -4.67 -13.27
CA LEU A 262 20.56 -5.10 -13.48
C LEU A 262 20.61 -6.40 -14.30
N PHE A 263 19.86 -7.44 -13.90
CA PHE A 263 19.85 -8.73 -14.58
C PHE A 263 19.25 -8.63 -15.99
N ASN A 264 18.24 -7.80 -16.21
CA ASN A 264 17.70 -7.53 -17.53
C ASN A 264 18.77 -7.00 -18.52
N ARG A 265 19.85 -6.40 -18.02
CA ARG A 265 20.95 -5.89 -18.86
C ARG A 265 21.94 -6.97 -19.26
N PHE A 266 22.14 -7.98 -18.42
CA PHE A 266 23.18 -9.01 -18.63
C PHE A 266 22.64 -10.32 -19.20
N VAL A 267 21.38 -10.65 -18.94
CA VAL A 267 20.77 -11.92 -19.36
C VAL A 267 20.34 -11.83 -20.82
N PRO A 268 20.73 -12.80 -21.67
CA PRO A 268 20.29 -12.86 -23.07
C PRO A 268 18.75 -12.95 -23.21
N ASP A 269 18.20 -12.35 -24.25
CA ASP A 269 16.73 -12.24 -24.44
C ASP A 269 16.05 -13.61 -24.50
N LEU A 270 16.69 -14.61 -25.07
CA LEU A 270 16.14 -15.98 -25.22
C LEU A 270 15.73 -16.60 -23.88
N VAL A 271 16.45 -16.34 -22.80
CA VAL A 271 16.23 -16.96 -21.48
C VAL A 271 15.77 -15.96 -20.42
N LYS A 272 15.64 -14.70 -20.79
CA LYS A 272 15.32 -13.58 -19.89
C LYS A 272 14.00 -13.80 -19.12
N PHE A 273 13.03 -14.45 -19.75
CA PHE A 273 11.70 -14.66 -19.19
C PHE A 273 11.73 -15.36 -17.82
N PHE A 274 12.56 -16.39 -17.64
CA PHE A 274 12.65 -17.14 -16.39
C PHE A 274 13.96 -16.92 -15.61
N PHE A 275 15.07 -16.62 -16.27
CA PHE A 275 16.35 -16.39 -15.59
C PHE A 275 16.36 -15.09 -14.78
N VAL A 276 15.78 -14.02 -15.30
CA VAL A 276 15.75 -12.74 -14.59
C VAL A 276 14.93 -12.82 -13.28
N PRO A 277 13.69 -13.34 -13.27
CA PRO A 277 12.98 -13.58 -12.01
C PRO A 277 13.72 -14.51 -11.06
N MET A 278 14.29 -15.60 -11.56
CA MET A 278 15.03 -16.58 -10.76
C MET A 278 16.24 -15.91 -10.06
N LEU A 279 17.09 -15.21 -10.81
CA LEU A 279 18.25 -14.52 -10.25
C LEU A 279 17.87 -13.39 -9.31
N THR A 280 16.77 -12.69 -9.61
CA THR A 280 16.26 -11.64 -8.73
C THR A 280 15.84 -12.22 -7.39
N LEU A 281 15.08 -13.33 -7.35
CA LEU A 281 14.69 -14.00 -6.12
C LEU A 281 15.91 -14.54 -5.37
N LEU A 282 16.82 -15.22 -6.08
CA LEU A 282 18.02 -15.85 -5.52
C LEU A 282 18.92 -14.84 -4.80
N VAL A 283 19.03 -13.63 -5.32
CA VAL A 283 19.86 -12.58 -4.70
C VAL A 283 19.06 -11.77 -3.67
N THR A 284 17.81 -11.44 -3.98
CA THR A 284 17.02 -10.54 -3.14
C THR A 284 16.65 -11.18 -1.80
N LEU A 285 16.23 -12.45 -1.78
CA LEU A 285 15.78 -13.09 -0.55
C LEU A 285 16.89 -13.24 0.50
N PRO A 286 18.10 -13.75 0.18
CA PRO A 286 19.18 -13.76 1.15
C PRO A 286 19.55 -12.37 1.67
N VAL A 287 19.66 -11.38 0.77
CA VAL A 287 19.95 -9.99 1.18
C VAL A 287 18.84 -9.43 2.07
N ALA A 288 17.60 -9.76 1.77
CA ALA A 288 16.46 -9.37 2.61
C ALA A 288 16.54 -9.97 4.01
N MET A 289 16.82 -11.27 4.13
CA MET A 289 16.86 -11.97 5.40
C MET A 289 18.08 -11.61 6.25
N ILE A 290 19.25 -11.44 5.62
CA ILE A 290 20.51 -11.16 6.33
C ILE A 290 20.62 -9.68 6.70
N PHE A 291 20.16 -8.76 5.84
CA PHE A 291 20.45 -7.34 5.99
C PHE A 291 19.21 -6.46 6.04
N LEU A 292 18.37 -6.46 5.00
CA LEU A 292 17.26 -5.50 4.90
C LEU A 292 16.18 -5.73 5.96
N GLY A 293 15.87 -6.98 6.24
CA GLY A 293 14.88 -7.37 7.25
C GLY A 293 15.29 -6.94 8.66
N PRO A 294 16.46 -7.37 9.16
CA PRO A 294 16.97 -6.95 10.46
C PRO A 294 17.07 -5.42 10.60
N VAL A 295 17.64 -4.73 9.62
CA VAL A 295 17.74 -3.26 9.63
C VAL A 295 16.36 -2.61 9.71
N ALA A 296 15.39 -3.09 8.94
CA ALA A 296 14.03 -2.58 8.98
C ALA A 296 13.34 -2.87 10.32
N THR A 297 13.56 -4.05 10.89
CA THR A 297 13.03 -4.44 12.19
C THR A 297 13.62 -3.58 13.30
N PHE A 298 14.93 -3.37 13.31
CA PHE A 298 15.58 -2.49 14.28
C PHE A 298 15.07 -1.05 14.18
N GLY A 299 14.87 -0.54 12.96
CA GLY A 299 14.23 0.76 12.76
C GLY A 299 12.81 0.82 13.33
N SER A 300 12.02 -0.23 13.15
CA SER A 300 10.68 -0.33 13.73
C SER A 300 10.72 -0.40 15.27
N THR A 301 11.68 -1.15 15.84
CA THR A 301 11.88 -1.23 17.29
C THR A 301 12.20 0.14 17.88
N LEU A 302 13.09 0.92 17.26
CA LEU A 302 13.39 2.28 17.71
C LEU A 302 12.15 3.18 17.74
N ILE A 303 11.32 3.13 16.69
CA ILE A 303 10.08 3.91 16.63
C ILE A 303 9.11 3.46 17.73
N SER A 304 9.03 2.14 17.96
CA SER A 304 8.17 1.54 18.99
C SER A 304 8.61 2.00 20.39
N GLU A 305 9.89 1.89 20.72
CA GLU A 305 10.47 2.34 21.98
C GLU A 305 10.26 3.83 22.22
N PHE A 306 10.49 4.65 21.20
CA PHE A 306 10.21 6.09 21.27
C PHE A 306 8.73 6.37 21.58
N THR A 307 7.82 5.64 20.95
CA THR A 307 6.38 5.78 21.19
C THR A 307 6.00 5.33 22.61
N LEU A 308 6.60 4.25 23.11
CA LEU A 308 6.41 3.76 24.47
C LEU A 308 6.92 4.77 25.49
N MET A 309 8.08 5.36 25.27
CA MET A 309 8.64 6.41 26.15
C MET A 309 7.71 7.63 26.24
N ILE A 310 7.13 8.09 25.11
CA ILE A 310 6.15 9.17 25.13
C ILE A 310 4.88 8.76 25.91
N ARG A 311 4.44 7.53 25.75
CA ARG A 311 3.25 7.00 26.43
C ARG A 311 3.47 6.89 27.96
N GLU A 312 4.64 6.48 28.39
CA GLU A 312 5.01 6.44 29.82
C GLU A 312 5.05 7.83 30.44
N PHE A 313 5.57 8.83 29.69
CA PHE A 313 5.57 10.21 30.14
C PHE A 313 4.15 10.81 30.19
N SER A 314 3.33 10.60 29.17
CA SER A 314 1.92 11.04 29.12
C SER A 314 1.13 10.26 28.07
N PRO A 315 0.16 9.42 28.48
CA PRO A 315 -0.73 8.72 27.52
C PRO A 315 -1.53 9.66 26.62
N LEU A 316 -1.87 10.85 27.13
CA LEU A 316 -2.59 11.86 26.37
C LEU A 316 -1.73 12.47 25.25
N LEU A 317 -0.45 12.74 25.54
CA LEU A 317 0.51 13.21 24.56
C LEU A 317 0.76 12.15 23.49
N ALA A 318 0.94 10.89 23.86
CA ALA A 318 1.11 9.80 22.92
C ALA A 318 -0.10 9.68 21.96
N GLY A 319 -1.32 9.74 22.50
CA GLY A 319 -2.55 9.74 21.70
C GLY A 319 -2.64 10.93 20.76
N ALA A 320 -2.27 12.13 21.21
CA ALA A 320 -2.25 13.33 20.39
C ALA A 320 -1.21 13.25 19.26
N VAL A 321 0.01 12.81 19.55
CA VAL A 321 1.08 12.67 18.55
C VAL A 321 0.69 11.65 17.47
N VAL A 322 0.20 10.47 17.88
CA VAL A 322 -0.24 9.43 16.93
C VAL A 322 -1.46 9.91 16.13
N GLY A 323 -2.45 10.51 16.79
CA GLY A 323 -3.66 11.03 16.14
C GLY A 323 -3.35 12.16 15.14
N LEU A 324 -2.50 13.12 15.51
CA LEU A 324 -2.08 14.19 14.61
C LEU A 324 -1.25 13.65 13.43
N SER A 325 -0.39 12.65 13.66
CA SER A 325 0.35 11.99 12.59
C SER A 325 -0.58 11.32 11.57
N LEU A 326 -1.60 10.61 12.04
CA LEU A 326 -2.61 9.98 11.17
C LEU A 326 -3.42 11.00 10.37
N ILE A 327 -3.81 12.12 10.99
CA ILE A 327 -4.54 13.20 10.31
C ILE A 327 -3.66 13.86 9.24
N HIS A 328 -2.37 14.01 9.52
CA HIS A 328 -1.44 14.63 8.59
C HIS A 328 -1.15 13.76 7.36
N ILE A 329 -1.12 12.45 7.55
CA ILE A 329 -0.94 11.46 6.47
C ILE A 329 -2.21 11.31 5.65
#